data_0527f11b5608629319b59668ece651d4
#
_entry.id   0527f11b5608629319b59668ece651d4
#
_cell.length_a   1.000
_cell.length_b   1.000
_cell.length_c   1.000
_cell.angle_alpha   90.00
_cell.angle_beta   90.00
_cell.angle_gamma   90.00
#
_symmetry.space_group_name_H-M   'P 1'
#
loop_
_entity.id
_entity.type
_entity.pdbx_description
1 polymer ?
#
loop_
_entity_poly.entity_id
_entity_poly.type
_entity_poly.pdbx_seq_one_letter_code
_entity_poly.pdbx_strand_id
1 'polypeptide(L)'
;DWSSDVCSSDLFDCDAPALQDAAQLLARRDASFARSQKHYYQAPPQIERGWRNHLIDMQGRSYLDMLNNVAVLGHGHPRMAAVAARQWSLLNTNSRFHYSALAEFSERLLALAPGPMDRVFLVNSGSEANDLAIRLAWAYSGGRDMLSVLEAYHGWSVAADAVSTSIADRKSVV
;
A
#
# COMPACT_ATOMS: atom_id res chain seq x y z
N ASP A 1 -8.56 30.36 3.50
CA ASP A 1 -8.38 29.64 2.23
C ASP A 1 -7.37 28.52 2.44
N TRP A 2 -7.85 27.33 2.70
CA TRP A 2 -7.03 26.14 3.00
C TRP A 2 -6.16 25.70 1.82
N SER A 3 -6.44 26.15 0.61
CA SER A 3 -5.72 25.73 -0.58
C SER A 3 -4.33 26.35 -0.69
N SER A 4 -4.11 27.49 -0.05
CA SER A 4 -2.80 28.17 -0.05
C SER A 4 -1.84 27.64 1.04
N ASP A 5 -2.37 27.05 2.12
CA ASP A 5 -1.55 26.66 3.26
C ASP A 5 -0.99 25.25 3.16
N VAL A 6 -1.60 24.38 2.35
CA VAL A 6 -1.16 22.99 2.20
C VAL A 6 0.10 22.88 1.34
N CYS A 7 0.30 23.78 0.40
CA CYS A 7 1.51 23.84 -0.43
C CYS A 7 2.66 24.63 0.18
N SER A 8 2.43 25.35 1.28
CA SER A 8 3.45 26.14 1.97
C SER A 8 4.20 25.39 3.07
N SER A 9 3.94 24.09 3.25
CA SER A 9 4.71 23.31 4.20
C SER A 9 6.12 23.06 3.63
N ASP A 10 7.13 23.41 4.37
CA ASP A 10 8.56 23.20 4.08
C ASP A 10 8.93 21.72 3.81
N LEU A 11 7.95 20.81 3.85
CA LEU A 11 8.15 19.37 3.67
C LEU A 11 7.94 18.89 2.23
N PHE A 12 7.13 19.59 1.43
CA PHE A 12 6.85 19.18 0.05
C PHE A 12 6.79 20.40 -0.87
N ASP A 13 7.64 20.41 -1.86
CA ASP A 13 7.55 21.32 -2.99
C ASP A 13 6.39 20.86 -3.88
N CYS A 14 5.36 21.68 -4.03
CA CYS A 14 4.19 21.39 -4.87
C CYS A 14 4.44 21.66 -6.36
N ASP A 15 5.61 22.19 -6.71
CA ASP A 15 6.02 22.34 -8.09
C ASP A 15 6.34 20.99 -8.72
N ALA A 16 6.18 20.89 -10.03
CA ALA A 16 6.53 19.67 -10.75
C ALA A 16 7.99 19.29 -10.43
N PRO A 17 8.26 18.04 -10.06
CA PRO A 17 9.61 17.64 -9.68
C PRO A 17 10.58 17.93 -10.82
N ALA A 18 11.60 18.72 -10.55
CA ALA A 18 12.68 18.96 -11.49
C ALA A 18 13.38 17.63 -11.82
N LEU A 19 13.82 17.48 -13.06
CA LEU A 19 14.64 16.35 -13.46
C LEU A 19 15.88 16.31 -12.57
N GLN A 20 16.02 15.28 -11.76
CA GLN A 20 17.19 15.05 -10.93
C GLN A 20 18.10 14.02 -11.61
N ASP A 21 19.41 14.15 -11.38
CA ASP A 21 20.34 13.09 -11.77
C ASP A 21 19.97 11.78 -11.03
N ALA A 22 19.76 10.71 -11.80
CA ALA A 22 19.34 9.41 -11.27
C ALA A 22 20.34 8.85 -10.23
N ALA A 23 21.63 9.08 -10.42
CA ALA A 23 22.66 8.65 -9.47
C ALA A 23 22.60 9.45 -8.16
N GLN A 24 22.35 10.74 -8.23
CA GLN A 24 22.15 11.56 -7.03
C GLN A 24 20.88 11.18 -6.28
N LEU A 25 19.78 10.93 -7.00
CA LEU A 25 18.52 10.49 -6.37
C LEU A 25 18.69 9.15 -5.65
N LEU A 26 19.39 8.21 -6.29
CA LEU A 26 19.71 6.91 -5.69
C LEU A 26 20.57 7.08 -4.43
N ALA A 27 21.63 7.89 -4.49
CA ALA A 27 22.49 8.15 -3.35
C ALA A 27 21.74 8.81 -2.17
N ARG A 28 20.84 9.75 -2.44
CA ARG A 28 19.96 10.38 -1.42
C ARG A 28 19.03 9.36 -0.77
N ARG A 29 18.42 8.48 -1.58
CA ARG A 29 17.60 7.39 -1.07
C ARG A 29 18.39 6.47 -0.15
N ASP A 30 19.59 6.04 -0.58
CA ASP A 30 20.43 5.12 0.19
C ASP A 30 20.97 5.74 1.49
N ALA A 31 21.10 7.05 1.52
CA ALA A 31 21.47 7.78 2.73
C ALA A 31 20.34 7.82 3.80
N SER A 32 19.07 7.70 3.37
CA SER A 32 17.91 7.89 4.25
C SER A 32 17.11 6.62 4.53
N PHE A 33 17.16 5.64 3.64
CA PHE A 33 16.45 4.37 3.82
C PHE A 33 17.26 3.35 4.65
N ALA A 34 16.56 2.43 5.29
CA ALA A 34 17.20 1.35 6.01
C ALA A 34 18.06 0.48 5.07
N ARG A 35 19.28 0.15 5.50
CA ARG A 35 20.23 -0.64 4.68
C ARG A 35 19.75 -2.05 4.34
N SER A 36 18.83 -2.59 5.13
CA SER A 36 18.17 -3.87 4.86
C SER A 36 17.19 -3.81 3.70
N GLN A 37 16.68 -2.62 3.35
CA GLN A 37 15.74 -2.43 2.25
C GLN A 37 16.48 -2.32 0.92
N LYS A 38 16.79 -3.47 0.34
CA LYS A 38 17.56 -3.58 -0.90
C LYS A 38 16.79 -3.07 -2.12
N HIS A 39 17.53 -2.70 -3.15
CA HIS A 39 16.96 -2.35 -4.46
C HIS A 39 16.56 -3.60 -5.24
N TYR A 40 15.43 -3.54 -5.94
CA TYR A 40 15.04 -4.55 -6.92
C TYR A 40 15.85 -4.45 -8.22
N TYR A 41 16.23 -3.21 -8.59
CA TYR A 41 16.98 -2.91 -9.81
C TYR A 41 18.28 -2.22 -9.46
N GLN A 42 19.35 -2.52 -10.19
CA GLN A 42 20.65 -1.82 -10.03
C GLN A 42 20.56 -0.35 -10.48
N ALA A 43 19.79 -0.10 -11.53
CA ALA A 43 19.52 1.24 -12.05
C ALA A 43 18.01 1.40 -12.25
N PRO A 44 17.26 1.74 -11.19
CA PRO A 44 15.81 1.90 -11.31
C PRO A 44 15.48 3.13 -12.18
N PRO A 45 14.46 3.04 -13.05
CA PRO A 45 14.00 4.21 -13.78
C PRO A 45 13.41 5.24 -12.81
N GLN A 46 13.62 6.51 -13.11
CA GLN A 46 12.98 7.59 -12.38
C GLN A 46 11.57 7.80 -12.93
N ILE A 47 10.58 7.25 -12.23
CA ILE A 47 9.18 7.35 -12.63
C ILE A 47 8.64 8.71 -12.21
N GLU A 48 8.04 9.43 -13.16
CA GLU A 48 7.37 10.71 -12.94
C GLU A 48 5.90 10.52 -12.58
N ARG A 49 5.21 9.68 -13.34
CA ARG A 49 3.77 9.49 -13.20
C ARG A 49 3.33 8.11 -13.65
N GLY A 50 2.10 7.75 -13.27
CA GLY A 50 1.41 6.60 -13.81
C GLY A 50 0.10 7.01 -14.48
N TRP A 51 -0.31 6.29 -15.50
CA TRP A 51 -1.58 6.47 -16.19
C TRP A 51 -2.17 5.13 -16.59
N ARG A 52 -3.37 4.83 -16.13
CA ARG A 52 -3.99 3.50 -16.31
C ARG A 52 -3.02 2.39 -15.85
N ASN A 53 -2.62 1.52 -16.74
CA ASN A 53 -1.70 0.40 -16.48
C ASN A 53 -0.26 0.67 -16.96
N HIS A 54 0.11 1.93 -17.07
CA HIS A 54 1.46 2.33 -17.51
C HIS A 54 2.13 3.23 -16.48
N LEU A 55 3.43 3.05 -16.34
CA LEU A 55 4.34 3.96 -15.67
C LEU A 55 5.09 4.76 -16.72
N ILE A 56 5.30 6.05 -16.46
CA ILE A 56 5.99 6.97 -17.38
C ILE A 56 7.16 7.58 -16.64
N ASP A 57 8.35 7.46 -17.22
CA ASP A 57 9.55 8.01 -16.63
C ASP A 57 9.77 9.48 -17.02
N MET A 58 10.77 10.11 -16.40
CA MET A 58 11.14 11.51 -16.62
C MET A 58 11.61 11.80 -18.07
N GLN A 59 11.93 10.79 -18.86
CA GLN A 59 12.26 10.89 -20.28
C GLN A 59 11.04 10.64 -21.20
N GLY A 60 9.85 10.43 -20.61
CA GLY A 60 8.62 10.17 -21.36
C GLY A 60 8.49 8.74 -21.87
N ARG A 61 9.38 7.81 -21.48
CA ARG A 61 9.25 6.40 -21.84
C ARG A 61 8.13 5.76 -21.04
N SER A 62 7.32 4.96 -21.73
CA SER A 62 6.19 4.27 -21.12
C SER A 62 6.52 2.80 -20.87
N TYR A 63 6.18 2.31 -19.68
CA TYR A 63 6.35 0.92 -19.25
C TYR A 63 4.98 0.35 -18.90
N LEU A 64 4.66 -0.81 -19.46
CA LEU A 64 3.48 -1.55 -19.01
C LEU A 64 3.74 -2.06 -17.57
N ASP A 65 2.87 -1.65 -16.65
CA ASP A 65 2.98 -2.07 -15.26
C ASP A 65 2.37 -3.46 -15.05
N MET A 66 3.24 -4.45 -14.98
CA MET A 66 2.88 -5.85 -14.69
C MET A 66 3.18 -6.25 -13.24
N LEU A 67 3.60 -5.29 -12.40
CA LEU A 67 4.06 -5.56 -11.03
C LEU A 67 3.11 -4.99 -9.96
N ASN A 68 2.59 -3.77 -10.14
CA ASN A 68 1.84 -3.07 -9.09
C ASN A 68 0.39 -3.58 -8.98
N ASN A 69 0.23 -4.77 -8.42
CA ASN A 69 -1.07 -5.41 -8.22
C ASN A 69 -2.01 -4.67 -7.24
N VAL A 70 -1.48 -3.76 -6.42
CA VAL A 70 -2.28 -2.92 -5.50
C VAL A 70 -3.00 -1.77 -6.22
N ALA A 71 -2.58 -1.41 -7.41
CA ALA A 71 -3.21 -0.37 -8.23
C ALA A 71 -4.31 -0.97 -9.12
N VAL A 72 -5.31 -1.63 -8.54
CA VAL A 72 -6.36 -2.39 -9.25
C VAL A 72 -7.13 -1.55 -10.27
N LEU A 73 -7.35 -0.26 -9.99
CA LEU A 73 -7.99 0.69 -10.91
C LEU A 73 -6.99 1.39 -11.85
N GLY A 74 -5.73 1.01 -11.77
CA GLY A 74 -4.64 1.67 -12.48
C GLY A 74 -4.20 2.98 -11.83
N HIS A 75 -3.17 3.57 -12.40
CA HIS A 75 -2.57 4.81 -11.94
C HIS A 75 -3.38 6.03 -12.40
N GLY A 76 -3.38 7.08 -11.60
CA GLY A 76 -3.95 8.38 -11.97
C GLY A 76 -5.46 8.36 -12.22
N HIS A 77 -6.21 7.47 -11.57
CA HIS A 77 -7.65 7.32 -11.80
C HIS A 77 -8.43 8.57 -11.34
N PRO A 78 -9.10 9.32 -12.24
CA PRO A 78 -9.64 10.64 -11.91
C PRO A 78 -10.76 10.59 -10.86
N ARG A 79 -11.58 9.55 -10.86
CA ARG A 79 -12.64 9.40 -9.84
C ARG A 79 -12.05 9.13 -8.45
N MET A 80 -10.93 8.39 -8.36
CA MET A 80 -10.26 8.16 -7.07
C MET A 80 -9.68 9.46 -6.53
N ALA A 81 -9.03 10.25 -7.37
CA ALA A 81 -8.52 11.56 -6.98
C ALA A 81 -9.64 12.48 -6.49
N ALA A 82 -10.76 12.55 -7.22
CA ALA A 82 -11.91 13.38 -6.84
C ALA A 82 -12.57 12.93 -5.53
N VAL A 83 -12.75 11.61 -5.34
CA VAL A 83 -13.33 11.06 -4.11
C VAL A 83 -12.41 11.30 -2.92
N ALA A 84 -11.10 11.08 -3.08
CA ALA A 84 -10.12 11.34 -2.03
C ALA A 84 -10.11 12.82 -1.63
N ALA A 85 -10.00 13.74 -2.60
CA ALA A 85 -10.02 15.17 -2.35
C ALA A 85 -11.30 15.60 -1.61
N ARG A 86 -12.46 15.12 -2.05
CA ARG A 86 -13.74 15.41 -1.39
C ARG A 86 -13.75 14.89 0.05
N GLN A 87 -13.32 13.66 0.28
CA GLN A 87 -13.34 13.07 1.61
C GLN A 87 -12.40 13.81 2.57
N TRP A 88 -11.19 14.15 2.12
CA TRP A 88 -10.23 14.91 2.90
C TRP A 88 -10.73 16.31 3.26
N SER A 89 -11.49 16.97 2.37
CA SER A 89 -12.10 18.26 2.64
C SER A 89 -13.30 18.20 3.59
N LEU A 90 -13.91 17.04 3.79
CA LEU A 90 -15.07 16.88 4.65
C LEU A 90 -14.71 16.36 6.03
N LEU A 91 -14.00 15.24 6.09
CA LEU A 91 -13.75 14.54 7.34
C LEU A 91 -12.60 13.55 7.19
N ASN A 92 -11.63 13.65 8.10
CA ASN A 92 -10.60 12.67 8.32
C ASN A 92 -10.62 12.26 9.80
N THR A 93 -11.28 11.13 10.11
CA THR A 93 -11.40 10.62 11.48
C THR A 93 -11.35 9.11 11.51
N ASN A 94 -11.25 8.56 12.70
CA ASN A 94 -11.24 7.11 12.93
C ASN A 94 -12.65 6.56 13.19
N SER A 95 -12.75 5.24 13.35
CA SER A 95 -14.01 4.50 13.57
C SER A 95 -14.69 4.74 14.92
N ARG A 96 -14.16 5.63 15.78
CA ARG A 96 -14.84 6.00 17.04
C ARG A 96 -16.08 6.84 16.80
N PHE A 97 -16.19 7.47 15.66
CA PHE A 97 -17.34 8.28 15.28
C PHE A 97 -18.13 7.59 14.16
N HIS A 98 -19.45 7.77 14.19
CA HIS A 98 -20.31 7.23 13.15
C HIS A 98 -20.37 8.18 11.95
N TYR A 99 -20.16 7.63 10.77
CA TYR A 99 -20.34 8.33 9.49
C TYR A 99 -20.78 7.34 8.41
N SER A 100 -21.63 7.80 7.50
CA SER A 100 -22.34 6.94 6.55
C SER A 100 -21.41 6.15 5.64
N ALA A 101 -20.32 6.77 5.17
CA ALA A 101 -19.39 6.11 4.25
C ALA A 101 -18.75 4.84 4.82
N LEU A 102 -18.52 4.76 6.13
CA LEU A 102 -18.00 3.56 6.78
C LEU A 102 -19.04 2.41 6.73
N ALA A 103 -20.27 2.71 7.08
CA ALA A 103 -21.36 1.71 7.05
C ALA A 103 -21.62 1.22 5.62
N GLU A 104 -21.80 2.15 4.67
CA GLU A 104 -22.03 1.83 3.27
C GLU A 104 -20.90 0.98 2.66
N PHE A 105 -19.64 1.32 2.97
CA PHE A 105 -18.50 0.55 2.49
C PHE A 105 -18.50 -0.87 3.05
N SER A 106 -18.72 -1.02 4.35
CA SER A 106 -18.75 -2.32 5.02
C SER A 106 -19.88 -3.21 4.47
N GLU A 107 -21.07 -2.65 4.30
CA GLU A 107 -22.23 -3.36 3.71
C GLU A 107 -21.94 -3.83 2.28
N ARG A 108 -21.40 -2.95 1.44
CA ARG A 108 -21.04 -3.30 0.06
C ARG A 108 -19.94 -4.35 -0.01
N LEU A 109 -18.95 -4.26 0.88
CA LEU A 109 -17.86 -5.24 0.94
C LEU A 109 -18.38 -6.62 1.34
N LEU A 110 -19.23 -6.68 2.38
CA LEU A 110 -19.85 -7.91 2.83
C LEU A 110 -20.77 -8.53 1.78
N ALA A 111 -21.48 -7.72 1.01
CA ALA A 111 -22.33 -8.21 -0.09
C ALA A 111 -21.53 -8.91 -1.21
N LEU A 112 -20.23 -8.62 -1.32
CA LEU A 112 -19.31 -9.27 -2.28
C LEU A 112 -18.54 -10.45 -1.66
N ALA A 113 -18.61 -10.62 -0.34
CA ALA A 113 -17.89 -11.66 0.36
C ALA A 113 -18.50 -13.06 0.08
N PRO A 114 -17.67 -14.10 -0.03
CA PRO A 114 -18.17 -15.46 -0.23
C PRO A 114 -18.80 -16.03 1.06
N GLY A 115 -19.85 -16.82 0.90
CA GLY A 115 -20.47 -17.58 1.99
C GLY A 115 -21.17 -16.71 3.04
N PRO A 116 -21.30 -17.18 4.27
CA PRO A 116 -22.08 -16.54 5.31
C PRO A 116 -21.28 -15.48 6.10
N MET A 117 -20.40 -14.75 5.47
CA MET A 117 -19.62 -13.70 6.13
C MET A 117 -20.50 -12.48 6.40
N ASP A 118 -20.57 -12.05 7.65
CA ASP A 118 -21.44 -10.97 8.13
C ASP A 118 -20.71 -9.88 8.91
N ARG A 119 -19.39 -10.00 9.04
CA ARG A 119 -18.54 -9.05 9.76
C ARG A 119 -17.24 -8.77 9.00
N VAL A 120 -16.75 -7.54 9.11
CA VAL A 120 -15.49 -7.13 8.51
C VAL A 120 -14.62 -6.38 9.50
N PHE A 121 -13.32 -6.64 9.45
CA PHE A 121 -12.29 -5.81 10.07
C PHE A 121 -11.56 -5.02 9.00
N LEU A 122 -11.45 -3.72 9.20
CA LEU A 122 -10.68 -2.82 8.33
C LEU A 122 -9.34 -2.53 9.00
N VAL A 123 -8.26 -2.75 8.26
CA VAL A 123 -6.87 -2.57 8.70
C VAL A 123 -6.11 -1.80 7.63
N ASN A 124 -4.85 -1.41 7.90
CA ASN A 124 -4.09 -0.53 6.99
C ASN A 124 -3.22 -1.29 5.99
N SER A 125 -3.03 -2.59 6.17
CA SER A 125 -2.20 -3.40 5.28
C SER A 125 -2.61 -4.86 5.25
N GLY A 126 -2.16 -5.58 4.20
CA GLY A 126 -2.29 -7.03 4.13
C GLY A 126 -1.56 -7.77 5.24
N SER A 127 -0.41 -7.24 5.70
CA SER A 127 0.33 -7.81 6.85
C SER A 127 -0.51 -7.75 8.12
N GLU A 128 -1.13 -6.62 8.42
CA GLU A 128 -2.05 -6.48 9.56
C GLU A 128 -3.27 -7.38 9.42
N ALA A 129 -3.82 -7.51 8.21
CA ALA A 129 -4.96 -8.40 7.96
C ALA A 129 -4.60 -9.86 8.25
N ASN A 130 -3.44 -10.32 7.80
CA ASN A 130 -2.98 -11.68 8.06
C ASN A 130 -2.67 -11.92 9.53
N ASP A 131 -2.03 -11.00 10.22
CA ASP A 131 -1.80 -11.10 11.67
C ASP A 131 -3.11 -11.21 12.46
N LEU A 132 -4.08 -10.37 12.10
CA LEU A 132 -5.40 -10.43 12.74
C LEU A 132 -6.11 -11.74 12.43
N ALA A 133 -6.06 -12.22 11.19
CA ALA A 133 -6.66 -13.49 10.79
C ALA A 133 -6.05 -14.68 11.54
N ILE A 134 -4.72 -14.71 11.69
CA ILE A 134 -4.02 -15.75 12.48
C ILE A 134 -4.47 -15.71 13.94
N ARG A 135 -4.54 -14.53 14.54
CA ARG A 135 -5.01 -14.38 15.93
C ARG A 135 -6.45 -14.84 16.12
N LEU A 136 -7.33 -14.49 15.19
CA LEU A 136 -8.73 -14.93 15.23
C LEU A 136 -8.86 -16.44 15.06
N ALA A 137 -8.09 -17.02 14.13
CA ALA A 137 -8.05 -18.47 13.91
C ALA A 137 -7.60 -19.21 15.17
N TRP A 138 -6.53 -18.75 15.82
CA TRP A 138 -6.05 -19.35 17.07
C TRP A 138 -7.06 -19.23 18.22
N ALA A 139 -7.69 -18.06 18.34
CA ALA A 139 -8.69 -17.83 19.38
C ALA A 139 -9.94 -18.71 19.19
N TYR A 140 -10.34 -18.92 17.95
CA TYR A 140 -11.52 -19.72 17.61
C TYR A 140 -11.26 -21.22 17.72
N SER A 141 -10.14 -21.70 17.17
CA SER A 141 -9.85 -23.14 17.06
C SER A 141 -9.14 -23.72 18.29
N GLY A 142 -8.44 -22.89 19.05
CA GLY A 142 -7.49 -23.31 20.08
C GLY A 142 -6.19 -23.93 19.53
N GLY A 143 -6.12 -24.17 18.21
CA GLY A 143 -4.92 -24.66 17.52
C GLY A 143 -3.85 -23.60 17.36
N ARG A 144 -2.63 -24.05 17.08
CA ARG A 144 -1.48 -23.16 16.87
C ARG A 144 -0.74 -23.45 15.57
N ASP A 145 -0.98 -24.61 14.98
CA ASP A 145 -0.31 -25.03 13.76
C ASP A 145 -0.84 -24.27 12.56
N MET A 146 0.08 -23.86 11.69
CA MET A 146 -0.22 -23.11 10.47
C MET A 146 0.35 -23.84 9.26
N LEU A 147 -0.43 -23.91 8.19
CA LEU A 147 0.03 -24.38 6.90
C LEU A 147 0.09 -23.21 5.94
N SER A 148 1.19 -23.09 5.22
CA SER A 148 1.38 -22.08 4.17
C SER A 148 1.84 -22.72 2.87
N VAL A 149 1.53 -22.08 1.75
CA VAL A 149 1.98 -22.52 0.42
C VAL A 149 3.46 -22.17 0.27
N LEU A 150 4.22 -23.08 -0.35
CA LEU A 150 5.64 -22.86 -0.64
C LEU A 150 5.82 -21.59 -1.50
N GLU A 151 6.83 -20.78 -1.15
CA GLU A 151 7.16 -19.51 -1.79
C GLU A 151 6.09 -18.42 -1.69
N ALA A 152 5.07 -18.60 -0.84
CA ALA A 152 4.07 -17.58 -0.62
C ALA A 152 4.60 -16.46 0.30
N TYR A 153 4.20 -15.23 -0.02
CA TYR A 153 4.39 -14.05 0.82
C TYR A 153 3.08 -13.68 1.50
N HIS A 154 3.12 -13.53 2.82
CA HIS A 154 1.93 -13.20 3.62
C HIS A 154 2.04 -11.87 4.38
N GLY A 155 3.17 -11.23 4.31
CA GLY A 155 3.44 -9.97 5.02
C GLY A 155 4.77 -10.00 5.77
N TRP A 156 5.11 -8.87 6.38
CA TRP A 156 6.40 -8.64 7.06
C TRP A 156 6.25 -8.37 8.56
N SER A 157 5.04 -8.41 9.09
CA SER A 157 4.79 -8.44 10.54
C SER A 157 5.17 -9.80 11.12
N VAL A 158 5.42 -9.88 12.42
CA VAL A 158 6.01 -11.06 13.07
C VAL A 158 5.29 -12.36 12.74
N ALA A 159 3.96 -12.38 12.82
CA ALA A 159 3.21 -13.61 12.57
C ALA A 159 3.06 -13.88 11.05
N ALA A 160 2.87 -12.85 10.25
CA ALA A 160 2.77 -13.00 8.79
C ALA A 160 4.11 -13.41 8.17
N ASP A 161 5.24 -12.90 8.66
CA ASP A 161 6.59 -13.29 8.24
C ASP A 161 6.89 -14.74 8.63
N ALA A 162 6.50 -15.16 9.85
CA ALA A 162 6.71 -16.52 10.32
C ALA A 162 6.03 -17.60 9.45
N VAL A 163 4.96 -17.25 8.74
CA VAL A 163 4.27 -18.15 7.79
C VAL A 163 4.62 -17.86 6.33
N SER A 164 5.39 -16.80 6.05
CA SER A 164 5.91 -16.52 4.73
C SER A 164 7.06 -17.46 4.39
N THR A 165 6.99 -18.09 3.22
CA THR A 165 8.03 -19.01 2.71
C THR A 165 8.71 -18.48 1.46
N SER A 166 8.46 -17.24 1.09
CA SER A 166 9.07 -16.56 -0.04
C SER A 166 10.58 -16.50 0.09
N ILE A 167 11.30 -16.75 -1.02
CA ILE A 167 12.76 -16.67 -1.06
C ILE A 167 13.26 -15.27 -0.71
N ALA A 168 12.50 -14.25 -1.07
CA ALA A 168 12.83 -12.86 -0.76
C ALA A 168 12.81 -12.59 0.76
N ASP A 169 11.94 -13.25 1.50
CA ASP A 169 11.73 -13.04 2.93
C ASP A 169 12.69 -13.86 3.80
N ARG A 170 13.18 -15.01 3.33
CA ARG A 170 14.18 -15.82 4.06
C ARG A 170 15.48 -15.08 4.39
N LYS A 171 15.70 -13.91 3.80
CA LYS A 171 16.87 -13.06 4.07
C LYS A 171 16.62 -11.99 5.13
N SER A 172 15.41 -11.79 5.55
CA SER A 172 15.02 -10.83 6.57
C SER A 172 14.91 -11.43 7.97
N VAL A 173 14.89 -12.76 8.08
CA VAL A 173 14.89 -13.44 9.36
C VAL A 173 16.30 -13.42 9.93
N VAL A 174 16.49 -12.60 10.91
CA VAL A 174 17.67 -12.58 11.79
C VAL A 174 17.55 -13.72 12.80
#